data_8519bdfca99b5a48a1d2273e29ce1e89
#
_entry.id   8519bdfca99b5a48a1d2273e29ce1e89
#
_cell.length_a   1.000
_cell.length_b   1.000
_cell.length_c   1.000
_cell.angle_alpha   90.00
_cell.angle_beta   90.00
_cell.angle_gamma   90.00
#
_symmetry.space_group_name_H-M   'P 1'
#
loop_
_entity.id
_entity.type
_entity.pdbx_description
1 polymer ?
#
loop_
_entity_poly.entity_id
_entity_poly.type
_entity_poly.pdbx_seq_one_letter_code
_entity_poly.pdbx_strand_id
1 'polypeptide(L)'
;MLQAVIFAAALATAAPENPSATFPDEEAVEAYAPSTTNAGAQPFIGDAMLRAFHGREGIARVVDELVDRSLADPRIREIFKAHDMVRLRRTLKEQFCYILNGGCDYSGRDMAQAHKDLGVQNADFNALVEHLQVAMDHEKVAFQDQNRFLAKLAPMQRVTVQR
;
A
#
# COMPACT_ATOMS: atom_id res chain seq x y z
N MET A 1 -16.42 33.18 59.62
CA MET A 1 -15.61 33.31 58.40
C MET A 1 -15.45 31.93 57.82
N LEU A 2 -16.23 31.61 56.78
CA LEU A 2 -16.15 30.33 56.10
C LEU A 2 -15.34 30.52 54.80
N GLN A 3 -14.16 29.89 54.71
CA GLN A 3 -13.40 29.84 53.46
C GLN A 3 -13.88 28.68 52.59
N ALA A 4 -14.42 29.02 51.43
CA ALA A 4 -14.80 28.05 50.42
C ALA A 4 -13.54 27.69 49.62
N VAL A 5 -13.14 26.40 49.68
CA VAL A 5 -12.08 25.83 48.87
C VAL A 5 -12.69 25.41 47.53
N ILE A 6 -12.35 26.13 46.47
CA ILE A 6 -12.75 25.76 45.09
C ILE A 6 -11.75 24.73 44.57
N PHE A 7 -12.19 23.49 44.41
CA PHE A 7 -11.45 22.45 43.66
C PHE A 7 -11.66 22.68 42.16
N ALA A 8 -10.62 23.17 41.50
CA ALA A 8 -10.57 23.18 40.04
C ALA A 8 -10.26 21.77 39.54
N ALA A 9 -11.25 21.07 39.00
CA ALA A 9 -11.05 19.84 38.30
C ALA A 9 -10.42 20.15 36.94
N ALA A 10 -9.15 19.81 36.77
CA ALA A 10 -8.48 19.81 35.45
C ALA A 10 -9.06 18.69 34.59
N LEU A 11 -9.87 19.05 33.60
CA LEU A 11 -10.23 18.13 32.51
C LEU A 11 -8.96 17.85 31.70
N ALA A 12 -8.36 16.72 31.90
CA ALA A 12 -7.37 16.18 31.00
C ALA A 12 -8.08 15.84 29.69
N THR A 13 -7.91 16.68 28.67
CA THR A 13 -8.27 16.34 27.29
C THR A 13 -7.33 15.22 26.86
N ALA A 14 -7.84 13.98 26.85
CA ALA A 14 -7.16 12.88 26.20
C ALA A 14 -6.95 13.27 24.73
N ALA A 15 -5.69 13.31 24.29
CA ALA A 15 -5.38 13.40 22.86
C ALA A 15 -6.08 12.25 22.14
N PRO A 16 -6.61 12.47 20.93
CA PRO A 16 -7.22 11.39 20.17
C PRO A 16 -6.16 10.28 20.02
N GLU A 17 -6.41 9.14 20.63
CA GLU A 17 -5.65 7.91 20.35
C GLU A 17 -5.84 7.62 18.87
N ASN A 18 -4.78 7.84 18.10
CA ASN A 18 -4.77 7.57 16.68
C ASN A 18 -4.60 6.04 16.54
N PRO A 19 -5.63 5.31 16.10
CA PRO A 19 -5.50 3.88 15.88
C PRO A 19 -4.67 3.65 14.62
N SER A 20 -3.36 3.75 14.72
CA SER A 20 -2.51 2.97 13.83
C SER A 20 -2.84 1.54 14.14
N ALA A 21 -3.66 0.91 13.30
CA ALA A 21 -3.99 -0.49 13.47
C ALA A 21 -2.67 -1.26 13.53
N THR A 22 -2.29 -1.70 14.72
CA THR A 22 -1.14 -2.56 14.91
C THR A 22 -1.55 -3.94 14.44
N PHE A 23 -1.08 -4.33 13.29
CA PHE A 23 -1.23 -5.69 12.81
C PHE A 23 -0.17 -6.57 13.49
N PRO A 24 -0.50 -7.83 13.81
CA PRO A 24 0.49 -8.75 14.35
C PRO A 24 1.72 -8.82 13.45
N ASP A 25 2.88 -8.86 14.05
CA ASP A 25 4.18 -9.00 13.40
C ASP A 25 4.63 -7.80 12.54
N GLU A 26 3.93 -6.66 12.58
CA GLU A 26 4.36 -5.42 11.94
C GLU A 26 5.11 -4.48 12.89
N GLU A 27 6.14 -3.82 12.37
CA GLU A 27 6.88 -2.80 13.09
C GLU A 27 6.00 -1.55 13.34
N ALA A 28 6.21 -0.90 14.49
CA ALA A 28 5.52 0.35 14.79
C ALA A 28 5.97 1.46 13.81
N VAL A 29 5.02 2.24 13.32
CA VAL A 29 5.29 3.41 12.47
C VAL A 29 4.65 4.66 13.03
N GLU A 30 5.15 5.82 12.56
CA GLU A 30 4.49 7.09 12.83
C GLU A 30 3.01 7.04 12.44
N ALA A 31 2.17 7.61 13.29
CA ALA A 31 0.73 7.66 13.09
C ALA A 31 0.39 8.39 11.78
N TYR A 32 -0.54 7.82 11.02
CA TYR A 32 -1.11 8.44 9.82
C TYR A 32 -2.62 8.15 9.75
N ALA A 33 -3.36 8.93 8.95
CA ALA A 33 -4.78 8.71 8.76
C ALA A 33 -5.01 7.68 7.63
N PRO A 34 -5.49 6.46 7.95
CA PRO A 34 -5.89 5.50 6.93
C PRO A 34 -7.06 6.04 6.10
N SER A 35 -6.98 5.85 4.79
CA SER A 35 -8.07 6.20 3.87
C SER A 35 -7.93 5.38 2.60
N THR A 36 -9.06 4.92 2.05
CA THR A 36 -9.06 4.24 0.75
C THR A 36 -8.59 5.14 -0.38
N THR A 37 -8.72 6.47 -0.24
CA THR A 37 -8.17 7.44 -1.21
C THR A 37 -6.66 7.42 -1.29
N ASN A 38 -5.98 6.94 -0.23
CA ASN A 38 -4.53 6.77 -0.20
C ASN A 38 -4.03 5.67 -1.17
N ALA A 39 -4.91 4.81 -1.68
CA ALA A 39 -4.55 3.76 -2.63
C ALA A 39 -3.98 4.27 -3.96
N GLY A 40 -4.09 5.57 -4.24
CA GLY A 40 -3.48 6.24 -5.40
C GLY A 40 -4.27 6.09 -6.70
N ALA A 41 -5.30 5.26 -6.76
CA ALA A 41 -6.20 5.13 -7.91
C ALA A 41 -7.61 4.78 -7.47
N GLN A 42 -8.61 5.19 -8.28
CA GLN A 42 -9.99 4.78 -8.09
C GLN A 42 -10.21 3.33 -8.51
N PRO A 43 -11.09 2.58 -7.87
CA PRO A 43 -11.41 1.21 -8.25
C PRO A 43 -11.91 1.09 -9.69
N PHE A 44 -11.75 -0.09 -10.27
CA PHE A 44 -12.49 -0.47 -11.48
C PHE A 44 -13.98 -0.59 -11.19
N ILE A 45 -14.79 -0.44 -12.23
CA ILE A 45 -16.25 -0.64 -12.14
C ILE A 45 -16.54 -2.11 -12.39
N GLY A 46 -17.39 -2.71 -11.54
CA GLY A 46 -17.76 -4.12 -11.63
C GLY A 46 -16.62 -5.06 -11.21
N ASP A 47 -16.82 -6.35 -11.42
CA ASP A 47 -15.96 -7.43 -10.91
C ASP A 47 -15.07 -8.11 -11.99
N ALA A 48 -15.15 -7.63 -13.23
CA ALA A 48 -14.42 -8.24 -14.35
C ALA A 48 -12.90 -8.28 -14.11
N MET A 49 -12.33 -7.17 -13.60
CA MET A 49 -10.91 -7.11 -13.30
C MET A 49 -10.54 -8.00 -12.11
N LEU A 50 -11.37 -8.05 -11.08
CA LEU A 50 -11.17 -8.97 -9.96
C LEU A 50 -11.13 -10.43 -10.43
N ARG A 51 -12.07 -10.82 -11.30
CA ARG A 51 -12.10 -12.18 -11.89
C ARG A 51 -10.89 -12.45 -12.76
N ALA A 52 -10.44 -11.48 -13.56
CA ALA A 52 -9.23 -11.62 -14.38
C ALA A 52 -7.98 -11.90 -13.55
N PHE A 53 -7.94 -11.43 -12.30
CA PHE A 53 -6.88 -11.69 -11.33
C PHE A 53 -7.19 -12.89 -10.41
N HIS A 54 -8.17 -13.73 -10.75
CA HIS A 54 -8.57 -14.91 -9.97
C HIS A 54 -8.96 -14.60 -8.51
N GLY A 55 -9.59 -13.44 -8.29
CA GLY A 55 -10.05 -13.02 -6.98
C GLY A 55 -8.92 -12.58 -6.05
N ARG A 56 -9.23 -12.50 -4.75
CA ARG A 56 -8.27 -12.06 -3.73
C ARG A 56 -7.06 -13.00 -3.59
N GLU A 57 -7.26 -14.27 -3.81
CA GLU A 57 -6.20 -15.27 -3.73
C GLU A 57 -5.18 -15.11 -4.87
N GLY A 58 -5.66 -14.87 -6.10
CA GLY A 58 -4.79 -14.58 -7.24
C GLY A 58 -4.03 -13.28 -7.05
N ILE A 59 -4.70 -12.23 -6.55
CA ILE A 59 -4.05 -10.97 -6.18
C ILE A 59 -2.93 -11.21 -5.15
N ALA A 60 -3.19 -12.04 -4.13
CA ALA A 60 -2.19 -12.35 -3.12
C ALA A 60 -0.96 -13.03 -3.73
N ARG A 61 -1.14 -14.00 -4.64
CA ARG A 61 -0.02 -14.66 -5.34
C ARG A 61 0.77 -13.68 -6.21
N VAL A 62 0.10 -12.80 -6.96
CA VAL A 62 0.77 -11.75 -7.76
C VAL A 62 1.62 -10.85 -6.87
N VAL A 63 1.09 -10.39 -5.73
CA VAL A 63 1.82 -9.51 -4.81
C VAL A 63 3.01 -10.24 -4.17
N ASP A 64 2.82 -11.47 -3.71
CA ASP A 64 3.90 -12.23 -3.07
C ASP A 64 5.04 -12.47 -4.06
N GLU A 65 4.75 -12.85 -5.29
CA GLU A 65 5.76 -13.01 -6.33
C GLU A 65 6.43 -11.69 -6.72
N LEU A 66 5.67 -10.60 -6.86
CA LEU A 66 6.20 -9.27 -7.11
C LEU A 66 7.25 -8.87 -6.06
N VAL A 67 6.94 -9.05 -4.78
CA VAL A 67 7.85 -8.73 -3.68
C VAL A 67 9.07 -9.64 -3.67
N ASP A 68 8.89 -10.95 -3.86
CA ASP A 68 9.99 -11.92 -3.91
C ASP A 68 10.98 -11.60 -5.04
N ARG A 69 10.48 -11.26 -6.23
CA ARG A 69 11.31 -10.85 -7.36
C ARG A 69 12.05 -9.54 -7.07
N SER A 70 11.38 -8.57 -6.47
CA SER A 70 11.99 -7.29 -6.13
C SER A 70 13.11 -7.43 -5.10
N LEU A 71 12.96 -8.31 -4.12
CA LEU A 71 14.00 -8.64 -3.14
C LEU A 71 15.18 -9.42 -3.75
N ALA A 72 14.93 -10.19 -4.80
CA ALA A 72 15.98 -10.96 -5.50
C ALA A 72 16.76 -10.10 -6.52
N ASP A 73 16.18 -9.03 -7.04
CA ASP A 73 16.78 -8.21 -8.10
C ASP A 73 17.80 -7.19 -7.51
N PRO A 74 19.10 -7.31 -7.85
CA PRO A 74 20.11 -6.37 -7.37
C PRO A 74 19.89 -4.90 -7.79
N ARG A 75 19.08 -4.65 -8.83
CA ARG A 75 18.77 -3.29 -9.30
C ARG A 75 17.95 -2.51 -8.26
N ILE A 76 17.00 -3.16 -7.57
CA ILE A 76 16.02 -2.48 -6.71
C ILE A 76 15.91 -3.05 -5.28
N ARG A 77 16.51 -4.21 -5.00
CA ARG A 77 16.37 -4.89 -3.70
C ARG A 77 16.72 -4.02 -2.49
N GLU A 78 17.65 -3.08 -2.64
CA GLU A 78 18.08 -2.24 -1.51
C GLU A 78 16.97 -1.28 -1.05
N ILE A 79 16.06 -0.89 -1.95
CA ILE A 79 14.88 -0.08 -1.61
C ILE A 79 13.94 -0.89 -0.69
N PHE A 80 13.85 -2.21 -0.89
CA PHE A 80 12.92 -3.08 -0.15
C PHE A 80 13.48 -3.57 1.18
N LYS A 81 14.80 -3.83 1.28
CA LYS A 81 15.43 -4.42 2.47
C LYS A 81 15.24 -3.64 3.76
N ALA A 82 15.08 -2.32 3.67
CA ALA A 82 14.92 -1.43 4.82
C ALA A 82 13.47 -1.33 5.31
N HIS A 83 12.56 -2.11 4.73
CA HIS A 83 11.14 -2.03 5.03
C HIS A 83 10.60 -3.28 5.73
N ASP A 84 9.55 -3.06 6.52
CA ASP A 84 8.73 -4.13 7.08
C ASP A 84 8.02 -4.89 5.94
N MET A 85 8.50 -6.10 5.64
CA MET A 85 7.97 -6.92 4.55
C MET A 85 6.57 -7.45 4.85
N VAL A 86 6.21 -7.63 6.11
CA VAL A 86 4.85 -8.06 6.49
C VAL A 86 3.86 -6.96 6.10
N ARG A 87 4.14 -5.73 6.51
CA ARG A 87 3.34 -4.56 6.16
C ARG A 87 3.31 -4.31 4.66
N LEU A 88 4.45 -4.37 3.98
CA LEU A 88 4.52 -4.12 2.54
C LEU A 88 3.62 -5.09 1.77
N ARG A 89 3.70 -6.40 2.06
CA ARG A 89 2.86 -7.40 1.40
C ARG A 89 1.38 -7.17 1.69
N ARG A 90 1.03 -6.88 2.94
CA ARG A 90 -0.35 -6.61 3.33
C ARG A 90 -0.89 -5.38 2.59
N THR A 91 -0.21 -4.25 2.65
CA THR A 91 -0.68 -3.01 2.05
C THR A 91 -0.76 -3.09 0.52
N LEU A 92 0.15 -3.81 -0.15
CA LEU A 92 0.06 -4.06 -1.59
C LEU A 92 -1.14 -4.96 -1.94
N LYS A 93 -1.41 -6.01 -1.14
CA LYS A 93 -2.59 -6.87 -1.33
C LYS A 93 -3.88 -6.08 -1.15
N GLU A 94 -3.96 -5.22 -0.14
CA GLU A 94 -5.09 -4.32 0.09
C GLU A 94 -5.26 -3.33 -1.08
N GLN A 95 -4.18 -2.69 -1.53
CA GLN A 95 -4.19 -1.73 -2.63
C GLN A 95 -4.68 -2.36 -3.93
N PHE A 96 -4.10 -3.50 -4.32
CA PHE A 96 -4.50 -4.18 -5.54
C PHE A 96 -5.95 -4.68 -5.45
N CYS A 97 -6.32 -5.25 -4.30
CA CYS A 97 -7.70 -5.68 -4.07
C CYS A 97 -8.70 -4.50 -4.14
N TYR A 98 -8.37 -3.36 -3.54
CA TYR A 98 -9.20 -2.15 -3.62
C TYR A 98 -9.33 -1.66 -5.06
N ILE A 99 -8.21 -1.50 -5.77
CA ILE A 99 -8.20 -0.99 -7.15
C ILE A 99 -8.95 -1.93 -8.10
N LEU A 100 -8.80 -3.25 -7.92
CA LEU A 100 -9.47 -4.27 -8.72
C LEU A 100 -10.95 -4.48 -8.32
N ASN A 101 -11.47 -3.66 -7.39
CA ASN A 101 -12.83 -3.69 -6.87
C ASN A 101 -13.17 -5.01 -6.15
N GLY A 102 -12.22 -5.55 -5.40
CA GLY A 102 -12.37 -6.78 -4.63
C GLY A 102 -13.05 -6.60 -3.26
N GLY A 103 -13.58 -5.41 -2.95
CA GLY A 103 -14.24 -5.11 -1.67
C GLY A 103 -13.30 -5.08 -0.48
N CYS A 104 -12.04 -4.69 -0.69
CA CYS A 104 -11.07 -4.44 0.37
C CYS A 104 -10.96 -2.94 0.65
N ASP A 105 -10.66 -2.59 1.88
CA ASP A 105 -10.21 -1.27 2.24
C ASP A 105 -8.68 -1.20 2.15
N TYR A 106 -8.16 -0.04 1.77
CA TYR A 106 -6.72 0.23 1.81
C TYR A 106 -6.39 0.96 3.11
N SER A 107 -5.50 0.39 3.89
CA SER A 107 -5.10 0.93 5.19
C SER A 107 -3.72 1.59 5.19
N GLY A 108 -3.04 1.62 4.05
CA GLY A 108 -1.69 2.17 3.93
C GLY A 108 -1.62 3.70 3.89
N ARG A 109 -0.39 4.22 3.92
CA ARG A 109 -0.09 5.63 3.65
C ARG A 109 -0.41 5.99 2.20
N ASP A 110 -0.58 7.27 1.90
CA ASP A 110 -0.62 7.71 0.51
C ASP A 110 0.72 7.47 -0.21
N MET A 111 0.70 7.51 -1.53
CA MET A 111 1.88 7.16 -2.34
C MET A 111 3.07 8.09 -2.10
N ALA A 112 2.85 9.37 -1.85
CA ALA A 112 3.93 10.32 -1.58
C ALA A 112 4.59 10.04 -0.22
N GLN A 113 3.79 9.79 0.81
CA GLN A 113 4.28 9.45 2.14
C GLN A 113 4.95 8.07 2.19
N ALA A 114 4.38 7.09 1.48
CA ALA A 114 4.93 5.73 1.44
C ALA A 114 6.30 5.65 0.75
N HIS A 115 6.59 6.57 -0.18
CA HIS A 115 7.85 6.59 -0.95
C HIS A 115 8.77 7.75 -0.57
N LYS A 116 8.39 8.52 0.47
CA LYS A 116 9.20 9.64 0.94
C LYS A 116 10.60 9.15 1.34
N ASP A 117 11.61 9.88 0.90
CA ASP A 117 13.03 9.67 1.24
C ASP A 117 13.62 8.32 0.78
N LEU A 118 12.91 7.54 -0.04
CA LEU A 118 13.43 6.29 -0.60
C LEU A 118 14.37 6.51 -1.80
N GLY A 119 14.38 7.70 -2.37
CA GLY A 119 15.22 8.03 -3.53
C GLY A 119 14.87 7.26 -4.80
N VAL A 120 13.61 6.80 -4.92
CA VAL A 120 13.14 6.01 -6.07
C VAL A 120 13.38 6.77 -7.38
N GLN A 121 13.99 6.09 -8.34
CA GLN A 121 14.28 6.60 -9.69
C GLN A 121 13.36 5.94 -10.72
N ASN A 122 13.33 6.51 -11.93
CA ASN A 122 12.60 5.91 -13.05
C ASN A 122 13.03 4.46 -13.35
N ALA A 123 14.32 4.16 -13.21
CA ALA A 123 14.86 2.82 -13.43
C ALA A 123 14.28 1.80 -12.42
N ASP A 124 14.15 2.22 -11.15
CA ASP A 124 13.60 1.38 -10.08
C ASP A 124 12.11 1.11 -10.31
N PHE A 125 11.37 2.16 -10.68
CA PHE A 125 9.96 2.05 -11.02
C PHE A 125 9.74 1.11 -12.21
N ASN A 126 10.56 1.23 -13.26
CA ASN A 126 10.47 0.36 -14.42
C ASN A 126 10.78 -1.11 -14.07
N ALA A 127 11.81 -1.36 -13.24
CA ALA A 127 12.13 -2.70 -12.77
C ALA A 127 10.98 -3.32 -11.98
N LEU A 128 10.31 -2.53 -11.12
CA LEU A 128 9.12 -2.98 -10.39
C LEU A 128 7.97 -3.34 -11.35
N VAL A 129 7.75 -2.54 -12.40
CA VAL A 129 6.73 -2.83 -13.43
C VAL A 129 7.06 -4.12 -14.18
N GLU A 130 8.32 -4.37 -14.54
CA GLU A 130 8.76 -5.63 -15.13
C GLU A 130 8.43 -6.83 -14.24
N HIS A 131 8.72 -6.73 -12.93
CA HIS A 131 8.41 -7.79 -11.97
C HIS A 131 6.90 -8.02 -11.84
N LEU A 132 6.11 -6.96 -11.84
CA LEU A 132 4.65 -7.07 -11.79
C LEU A 132 4.10 -7.74 -13.04
N GLN A 133 4.61 -7.42 -14.23
CA GLN A 133 4.22 -8.09 -15.46
C GLN A 133 4.52 -9.59 -15.41
N VAL A 134 5.71 -9.97 -14.96
CA VAL A 134 6.07 -11.39 -14.81
C VAL A 134 5.16 -12.10 -13.81
N ALA A 135 4.86 -11.47 -12.66
CA ALA A 135 3.98 -12.04 -11.66
C ALA A 135 2.54 -12.23 -12.21
N MET A 136 2.04 -11.26 -12.97
CA MET A 136 0.73 -11.38 -13.64
C MET A 136 0.73 -12.46 -14.74
N ASP A 137 1.84 -12.64 -15.49
CA ASP A 137 1.99 -13.71 -16.48
C ASP A 137 1.95 -15.08 -15.82
N HIS A 138 2.64 -15.26 -14.71
CA HIS A 138 2.64 -16.51 -13.95
C HIS A 138 1.26 -16.84 -13.37
N GLU A 139 0.53 -15.82 -12.91
CA GLU A 139 -0.85 -15.95 -12.48
C GLU A 139 -1.84 -16.16 -13.65
N LYS A 140 -1.36 -16.11 -14.90
CA LYS A 140 -2.20 -16.27 -16.11
C LYS A 140 -3.23 -15.16 -16.32
N VAL A 141 -2.97 -13.97 -15.83
CA VAL A 141 -3.77 -12.80 -16.15
C VAL A 141 -3.60 -12.46 -17.63
N ALA A 142 -4.69 -12.29 -18.36
CA ALA A 142 -4.63 -11.99 -19.77
C ALA A 142 -3.91 -10.65 -20.05
N PHE A 143 -3.07 -10.58 -21.07
CA PHE A 143 -2.25 -9.41 -21.40
C PHE A 143 -3.05 -8.09 -21.48
N GLN A 144 -4.27 -8.15 -22.02
CA GLN A 144 -5.16 -7.00 -22.07
C GLN A 144 -5.51 -6.47 -20.67
N ASP A 145 -5.77 -7.37 -19.71
CA ASP A 145 -6.15 -6.99 -18.34
C ASP A 145 -4.92 -6.55 -17.54
N GLN A 146 -3.74 -7.13 -17.80
CA GLN A 146 -2.47 -6.60 -17.28
C GLN A 146 -2.27 -5.14 -17.70
N ASN A 147 -2.42 -4.83 -18.98
CA ASN A 147 -2.26 -3.46 -19.49
C ASN A 147 -3.29 -2.49 -18.90
N ARG A 148 -4.53 -2.93 -18.70
CA ARG A 148 -5.55 -2.11 -18.03
C ARG A 148 -5.16 -1.81 -16.58
N PHE A 149 -4.64 -2.79 -15.87
CA PHE A 149 -4.19 -2.61 -14.50
C PHE A 149 -2.96 -1.71 -14.42
N LEU A 150 -1.95 -1.93 -15.26
CA LEU A 150 -0.76 -1.06 -15.35
C LEU A 150 -1.12 0.39 -15.69
N ALA A 151 -2.05 0.61 -16.61
CA ALA A 151 -2.55 1.95 -16.93
C ALA A 151 -3.22 2.64 -15.73
N LYS A 152 -3.82 1.87 -14.82
CA LYS A 152 -4.43 2.37 -13.58
C LYS A 152 -3.36 2.79 -12.57
N LEU A 153 -2.22 2.10 -12.53
CA LEU A 153 -1.11 2.37 -11.64
C LEU A 153 -0.15 3.46 -12.16
N ALA A 154 -0.03 3.62 -13.48
CA ALA A 154 0.95 4.50 -14.12
C ALA A 154 0.95 5.96 -13.60
N PRO A 155 -0.19 6.61 -13.28
CA PRO A 155 -0.19 7.96 -12.72
C PRO A 155 0.56 8.10 -11.39
N MET A 156 0.72 7.01 -10.63
CA MET A 156 1.44 7.01 -9.35
C MET A 156 2.94 7.28 -9.52
N GLN A 157 3.51 7.00 -10.71
CA GLN A 157 4.92 7.27 -10.99
C GLN A 157 5.32 8.69 -10.62
N ARG A 158 4.45 9.69 -10.90
CA ARG A 158 4.75 11.11 -10.67
C ARG A 158 4.98 11.46 -9.21
N VAL A 159 4.37 10.73 -8.30
CA VAL A 159 4.48 10.98 -6.84
C VAL A 159 5.45 10.01 -6.17
N THR A 160 5.76 8.90 -6.82
CA THR A 160 6.66 7.85 -6.33
C THR A 160 8.12 8.15 -6.71
N VAL A 161 8.36 8.57 -7.96
CA VAL A 161 9.70 8.87 -8.47
C VAL A 161 10.13 10.24 -7.99
N GLN A 162 11.31 10.31 -7.35
CA GLN A 162 11.84 11.52 -6.71
C GLN A 162 13.00 12.15 -7.48
N ARG A 163 13.53 11.47 -8.52
CA ARG A 163 14.67 11.94 -9.34
C ARG A 163 14.57 11.51 -10.80
#